data_117a7bff2709183f099ee2bd36341052
#
_entry.id   117a7bff2709183f099ee2bd36341052
#
_cell.length_a   1.000
_cell.length_b   1.000
_cell.length_c   1.000
_cell.angle_alpha   90.00
_cell.angle_beta   90.00
_cell.angle_gamma   90.00
#
_symmetry.space_group_name_H-M   'P 1'
#
loop_
_entity.id
_entity.type
_entity.pdbx_description
1 polymer ?
#
loop_
_entity_poly.entity_id
_entity_poly.type
_entity_poly.pdbx_seq_one_letter_code
_entity_poly.pdbx_strand_id
1 'polypeptide(L)'
;MNLKKILKEEATWYFLALAGLLILLYMGANVIIDTYFYMISLNILIFLFSYIILRIKNKLHYYSYVVGCAFFVVWLIFYSICDLKSRSLKGYLTKQLPVLYYIPTGSGGKGASSGFRIECKGSKLKIPTSQESDSLYQIYGDSVINHIVVRFLLKEPFPHVYYVDSAQITYK
;
A
#
# COMPACT_ATOMS: atom_id res chain seq x y z
N MET A 1 -29.50 27.02 12.20
CA MET A 1 -28.51 26.25 11.41
C MET A 1 -29.24 25.00 10.89
N ASN A 2 -29.26 24.75 9.59
CA ASN A 2 -30.13 23.72 8.98
C ASN A 2 -29.49 22.32 9.10
N LEU A 3 -30.07 21.44 9.91
CA LEU A 3 -29.56 20.09 10.21
C LEU A 3 -29.29 19.27 8.95
N LYS A 4 -30.16 19.42 7.91
CA LYS A 4 -29.96 18.75 6.60
C LYS A 4 -28.69 19.19 5.87
N LYS A 5 -28.28 20.46 6.05
CA LYS A 5 -27.03 20.98 5.44
C LYS A 5 -25.81 20.40 6.12
N ILE A 6 -25.84 20.29 7.47
CA ILE A 6 -24.75 19.71 8.26
C ILE A 6 -24.58 18.23 7.92
N LEU A 7 -25.66 17.45 7.93
CA LEU A 7 -25.62 16.02 7.59
C LEU A 7 -25.12 15.77 6.15
N LYS A 8 -25.48 16.65 5.22
CA LYS A 8 -24.99 16.54 3.83
C LYS A 8 -23.49 16.86 3.73
N GLU A 9 -23.01 17.83 4.47
CA GLU A 9 -21.58 18.16 4.52
C GLU A 9 -20.78 17.04 5.18
N GLU A 10 -21.24 16.48 6.29
CA GLU A 10 -20.58 15.34 6.95
C GLU A 10 -20.55 14.10 6.05
N ALA A 11 -21.65 13.73 5.43
CA ALA A 11 -21.70 12.58 4.51
C ALA A 11 -20.71 12.74 3.34
N THR A 12 -20.53 13.95 2.81
CA THR A 12 -19.56 14.23 1.77
C THR A 12 -18.12 13.99 2.25
N TRP A 13 -17.80 14.41 3.48
CA TRP A 13 -16.48 14.20 4.07
C TRP A 13 -16.19 12.72 4.32
N TYR A 14 -17.15 11.94 4.82
CA TYR A 14 -17.01 10.50 4.98
C TYR A 14 -16.79 9.79 3.64
N PHE A 15 -17.51 10.18 2.60
CA PHE A 15 -17.35 9.62 1.26
C PHE A 15 -15.95 9.92 0.69
N LEU A 16 -15.47 11.16 0.82
CA LEU A 16 -14.13 11.55 0.39
C LEU A 16 -13.04 10.80 1.17
N ALA A 17 -13.22 10.64 2.48
CA ALA A 17 -12.28 9.87 3.32
C ALA A 17 -12.25 8.41 2.89
N LEU A 18 -13.39 7.78 2.64
CA LEU A 18 -13.48 6.39 2.18
C LEU A 18 -12.83 6.22 0.79
N ALA A 19 -13.14 7.10 -0.15
CA ALA A 19 -12.55 7.09 -1.48
C ALA A 19 -11.02 7.27 -1.41
N GLY A 20 -10.54 8.21 -0.59
CA GLY A 20 -9.12 8.42 -0.34
C GLY A 20 -8.44 7.19 0.25
N LEU A 21 -9.08 6.51 1.21
CA LEU A 21 -8.57 5.27 1.80
C LEU A 21 -8.43 4.16 0.74
N LEU A 22 -9.44 3.96 -0.10
CA LEU A 22 -9.41 2.95 -1.15
C LEU A 22 -8.29 3.22 -2.17
N ILE A 23 -8.11 4.48 -2.57
CA ILE A 23 -7.03 4.88 -3.47
C ILE A 23 -5.66 4.63 -2.82
N LEU A 24 -5.48 5.00 -1.54
CA LEU A 24 -4.24 4.76 -0.82
C LEU A 24 -3.91 3.27 -0.68
N LEU A 25 -4.90 2.43 -0.39
CA LEU A 25 -4.72 0.99 -0.31
C LEU A 25 -4.29 0.41 -1.67
N TYR A 26 -4.89 0.89 -2.75
CA TYR A 26 -4.54 0.46 -4.10
C TYR A 26 -3.12 0.89 -4.48
N MET A 27 -2.77 2.16 -4.28
CA MET A 27 -1.45 2.68 -4.65
C MET A 27 -0.34 2.17 -3.72
N GLY A 28 -0.64 2.01 -2.42
CA GLY A 28 0.31 1.51 -1.43
C GLY A 28 0.67 0.03 -1.61
N ALA A 29 -0.16 -0.74 -2.33
CA ALA A 29 0.08 -2.16 -2.56
C ALA A 29 1.40 -2.44 -3.31
N ASN A 30 1.86 -1.50 -4.13
CA ASN A 30 3.08 -1.64 -4.93
C ASN A 30 4.30 -0.91 -4.33
N VAL A 31 4.15 -0.26 -3.17
CA VAL A 31 5.23 0.51 -2.55
C VAL A 31 5.62 -0.10 -1.21
N ILE A 32 6.89 -0.45 -1.07
CA ILE A 32 7.48 -0.95 0.17
C ILE A 32 8.35 0.15 0.76
N ILE A 33 8.06 0.57 1.98
CA ILE A 33 8.85 1.54 2.72
C ILE A 33 9.62 0.79 3.80
N ASP A 34 10.94 0.69 3.64
CA ASP A 34 11.84 -0.07 4.52
C ASP A 34 12.26 0.72 5.78
N THR A 35 11.83 1.97 5.88
CA THR A 35 12.18 2.83 7.02
C THR A 35 10.97 3.61 7.52
N TYR A 36 10.85 3.73 8.83
CA TYR A 36 9.83 4.57 9.46
C TYR A 36 10.05 6.07 9.24
N PHE A 37 11.23 6.47 8.74
CA PHE A 37 11.58 7.88 8.55
C PHE A 37 10.56 8.64 7.73
N TYR A 38 10.19 8.12 6.54
CA TYR A 38 9.19 8.78 5.67
C TYR A 38 7.82 8.81 6.31
N MET A 39 7.41 7.70 6.96
CA MET A 39 6.11 7.63 7.63
C MET A 39 6.01 8.67 8.75
N ILE A 40 7.02 8.76 9.60
CA ILE A 40 7.04 9.70 10.72
C ILE A 40 7.13 11.14 10.20
N SER A 41 8.05 11.43 9.29
CA SER A 41 8.26 12.77 8.76
C SER A 41 7.05 13.34 8.05
N LEU A 42 6.41 12.56 7.17
CA LEU A 42 5.20 12.98 6.47
C LEU A 42 4.04 13.24 7.43
N ASN A 43 3.85 12.38 8.42
CA ASN A 43 2.79 12.57 9.42
C ASN A 43 3.05 13.80 10.30
N ILE A 44 4.27 14.03 10.75
CA ILE A 44 4.63 15.25 11.49
C ILE A 44 4.34 16.50 10.65
N LEU A 45 4.73 16.51 9.39
CA LEU A 45 4.44 17.62 8.48
C LEU A 45 2.92 17.86 8.34
N ILE A 46 2.12 16.82 8.16
CA ILE A 46 0.66 16.91 8.08
C ILE A 46 0.08 17.59 9.33
N PHE A 47 0.48 17.11 10.52
CA PHE A 47 0.00 17.67 11.79
C PHE A 47 0.41 19.14 11.98
N LEU A 48 1.68 19.47 11.72
CA LEU A 48 2.18 20.84 11.88
C LEU A 48 1.53 21.81 10.91
N PHE A 49 1.44 21.47 9.61
CA PHE A 49 0.81 22.34 8.62
C PHE A 49 -0.67 22.54 8.90
N SER A 50 -1.38 21.48 9.23
CA SER A 50 -2.80 21.58 9.59
C SER A 50 -3.02 22.47 10.80
N TYR A 51 -2.18 22.35 11.84
CA TYR A 51 -2.24 23.18 13.02
C TYR A 51 -1.97 24.66 12.71
N ILE A 52 -0.91 24.96 11.98
CA ILE A 52 -0.52 26.33 11.63
C ILE A 52 -1.64 27.01 10.80
N ILE A 53 -2.13 26.35 9.74
CA ILE A 53 -3.17 26.92 8.88
C ILE A 53 -4.46 27.21 9.66
N LEU A 54 -4.90 26.29 10.50
CA LEU A 54 -6.13 26.45 11.25
C LEU A 54 -6.00 27.46 12.39
N ARG A 55 -4.82 27.58 12.99
CA ARG A 55 -4.51 28.62 13.99
C ARG A 55 -4.57 30.00 13.36
N ILE A 56 -3.96 30.19 12.19
CA ILE A 56 -4.00 31.46 11.45
C ILE A 56 -5.45 31.84 11.10
N LYS A 57 -6.27 30.87 10.71
CA LYS A 57 -7.68 31.09 10.35
C LYS A 57 -8.63 31.08 11.53
N ASN A 58 -8.14 30.92 12.77
CA ASN A 58 -8.94 30.83 14.00
C ASN A 58 -10.07 29.77 13.94
N LYS A 59 -9.78 28.60 13.30
CA LYS A 59 -10.73 27.50 13.04
C LYS A 59 -10.25 26.16 13.60
N LEU A 60 -9.63 26.18 14.78
CA LEU A 60 -9.07 24.97 15.40
C LEU A 60 -10.09 23.84 15.66
N HIS A 61 -11.37 24.17 15.76
CA HIS A 61 -12.44 23.18 15.92
C HIS A 61 -12.59 22.23 14.71
N TYR A 62 -12.05 22.58 13.55
CA TYR A 62 -12.01 21.71 12.38
C TYR A 62 -10.73 20.88 12.26
N TYR A 63 -9.87 20.87 13.28
CA TYR A 63 -8.54 20.29 13.21
C TYR A 63 -8.55 18.82 12.77
N SER A 64 -9.39 17.97 13.38
CA SER A 64 -9.47 16.54 13.06
C SER A 64 -9.86 16.27 11.60
N TYR A 65 -10.81 17.05 11.07
CA TYR A 65 -11.23 16.91 9.66
C TYR A 65 -10.13 17.31 8.69
N VAL A 66 -9.46 18.44 8.96
CA VAL A 66 -8.39 18.94 8.10
C VAL A 66 -7.18 18.01 8.11
N VAL A 67 -6.81 17.50 9.30
CA VAL A 67 -5.74 16.51 9.41
C VAL A 67 -6.07 15.23 8.65
N GLY A 68 -7.30 14.71 8.79
CA GLY A 68 -7.76 13.54 8.06
C GLY A 68 -7.65 13.72 6.53
N CYS A 69 -8.16 14.82 6.00
CA CYS A 69 -8.06 15.11 4.57
C CYS A 69 -6.61 15.31 4.11
N ALA A 70 -5.81 16.05 4.87
CA ALA A 70 -4.40 16.29 4.55
C ALA A 70 -3.60 14.99 4.54
N PHE A 71 -3.91 14.05 5.44
CA PHE A 71 -3.30 12.73 5.47
C PHE A 71 -3.48 12.01 4.13
N PHE A 72 -4.71 11.88 3.64
CA PHE A 72 -4.97 11.21 2.36
C PHE A 72 -4.30 11.92 1.18
N VAL A 73 -4.38 13.24 1.12
CA VAL A 73 -3.79 14.03 0.02
C VAL A 73 -2.27 13.88 -0.01
N VAL A 74 -1.59 14.00 1.12
CA VAL A 74 -0.14 13.93 1.20
C VAL A 74 0.36 12.52 0.83
N TRP A 75 -0.27 11.48 1.35
CA TRP A 75 0.10 10.11 1.02
C TRP A 75 -0.20 9.77 -0.45
N LEU A 76 -1.31 10.26 -1.01
CA LEU A 76 -1.63 10.10 -2.41
C LEU A 76 -0.56 10.76 -3.30
N ILE A 77 -0.14 11.98 -2.97
CA ILE A 77 0.92 12.69 -3.67
C ILE A 77 2.24 11.92 -3.56
N PHE A 78 2.60 11.45 -2.37
CA PHE A 78 3.82 10.67 -2.16
C PHE A 78 3.85 9.40 -3.03
N TYR A 79 2.79 8.60 -3.01
CA TYR A 79 2.71 7.39 -3.84
C TYR A 79 2.70 7.71 -5.34
N SER A 80 2.04 8.78 -5.76
CA SER A 80 2.06 9.23 -7.16
C SER A 80 3.46 9.63 -7.61
N ILE A 81 4.23 10.31 -6.75
CA ILE A 81 5.63 10.67 -7.04
C ILE A 81 6.49 9.40 -7.10
N CYS A 82 6.29 8.43 -6.20
CA CYS A 82 6.98 7.15 -6.25
C CYS A 82 6.73 6.41 -7.57
N ASP A 83 5.48 6.34 -8.02
CA ASP A 83 5.12 5.72 -9.30
C ASP A 83 5.76 6.44 -10.48
N LEU A 84 5.58 7.77 -10.58
CA LEU A 84 6.16 8.57 -11.67
C LEU A 84 7.68 8.45 -11.73
N LYS A 85 8.35 8.54 -10.58
CA LYS A 85 9.80 8.44 -10.51
C LYS A 85 10.27 7.02 -10.84
N SER A 86 9.55 5.99 -10.41
CA SER A 86 9.86 4.60 -10.75
C SER A 86 9.83 4.36 -12.26
N ARG A 87 8.89 4.98 -12.98
CA ARG A 87 8.80 4.88 -14.44
C ARG A 87 10.00 5.51 -15.17
N SER A 88 10.60 6.54 -14.60
CA SER A 88 11.77 7.20 -15.16
C SER A 88 13.09 6.46 -14.91
N LEU A 89 13.12 5.55 -13.92
CA LEU A 89 14.30 4.77 -13.60
C LEU A 89 14.51 3.62 -14.59
N LYS A 90 15.71 3.53 -15.17
CA LYS A 90 16.06 2.48 -16.14
C LYS A 90 16.58 1.19 -15.50
N GLY A 91 17.01 1.24 -14.25
CA GLY A 91 17.58 0.09 -13.53
C GLY A 91 16.57 -0.62 -12.65
N TYR A 92 16.73 -1.95 -12.51
CA TYR A 92 15.97 -2.78 -11.59
C TYR A 92 16.90 -3.41 -10.56
N LEU A 93 16.43 -3.46 -9.33
CA LEU A 93 16.99 -4.32 -8.30
C LEU A 93 16.24 -5.65 -8.33
N THR A 94 16.95 -6.72 -8.62
CA THR A 94 16.36 -8.06 -8.60
C THR A 94 16.55 -8.68 -7.24
N LYS A 95 15.47 -9.12 -6.60
CA LYS A 95 15.52 -9.83 -5.32
C LYS A 95 14.72 -11.11 -5.41
N GLN A 96 15.33 -12.21 -4.98
CA GLN A 96 14.66 -13.50 -4.84
C GLN A 96 14.34 -13.72 -3.37
N LEU A 97 13.08 -14.03 -3.08
CA LEU A 97 12.59 -14.24 -1.72
C LEU A 97 11.89 -15.58 -1.61
N PRO A 98 12.12 -16.31 -0.51
CA PRO A 98 11.38 -17.53 -0.25
C PRO A 98 9.92 -17.23 0.02
N VAL A 99 9.07 -18.17 -0.37
CA VAL A 99 7.65 -18.15 0.00
C VAL A 99 7.51 -18.60 1.45
N LEU A 100 6.71 -17.88 2.23
CA LEU A 100 6.44 -18.24 3.63
C LEU A 100 5.36 -19.30 3.73
N TYR A 101 4.23 -19.07 3.06
CA TYR A 101 3.11 -20.02 3.01
C TYR A 101 2.16 -19.70 1.86
N TYR A 102 1.38 -20.69 1.49
CA TYR A 102 0.31 -20.57 0.51
C TYR A 102 -1.01 -20.18 1.20
N ILE A 103 -1.77 -19.31 0.56
CA ILE A 103 -3.10 -18.89 0.99
C ILE A 103 -4.11 -19.47 -0.01
N PRO A 104 -4.94 -20.44 0.36
CA PRO A 104 -5.92 -21.02 -0.56
C PRO A 104 -7.06 -20.04 -0.87
N THR A 105 -7.71 -20.27 -2.01
CA THR A 105 -8.88 -19.50 -2.45
C THR A 105 -9.97 -19.52 -1.36
N GLY A 106 -10.53 -18.35 -1.07
CA GLY A 106 -11.61 -18.21 -0.08
C GLY A 106 -11.16 -18.07 1.36
N SER A 107 -9.90 -18.32 1.72
CA SER A 107 -9.42 -18.19 3.12
C SER A 107 -9.36 -16.75 3.62
N GLY A 108 -9.44 -15.77 2.73
CA GLY A 108 -9.48 -14.33 3.06
C GLY A 108 -10.85 -13.66 2.91
N GLY A 109 -11.92 -14.45 2.77
CA GLY A 109 -13.29 -13.97 2.55
C GLY A 109 -13.83 -14.32 1.16
N LYS A 110 -15.13 -14.10 0.92
CA LYS A 110 -15.77 -14.38 -0.37
C LYS A 110 -15.08 -13.63 -1.50
N GLY A 111 -14.57 -14.35 -2.50
CA GLY A 111 -13.88 -13.78 -3.66
C GLY A 111 -12.38 -13.53 -3.49
N ALA A 112 -11.79 -13.90 -2.35
CA ALA A 112 -10.33 -13.81 -2.20
C ALA A 112 -9.64 -14.86 -3.09
N SER A 113 -8.76 -14.39 -4.01
CA SER A 113 -7.92 -15.25 -4.83
C SER A 113 -6.88 -15.96 -3.98
N SER A 114 -6.45 -17.15 -4.38
CA SER A 114 -5.28 -17.80 -3.83
C SER A 114 -4.02 -16.94 -4.02
N GLY A 115 -2.97 -17.24 -3.27
CA GLY A 115 -1.71 -16.52 -3.41
C GLY A 115 -0.64 -17.01 -2.47
N PHE A 116 0.59 -16.62 -2.77
CA PHE A 116 1.73 -16.86 -1.90
C PHE A 116 2.00 -15.66 -1.00
N ARG A 117 2.25 -15.93 0.27
CA ARG A 117 2.72 -14.93 1.22
C ARG A 117 4.23 -14.94 1.26
N ILE A 118 4.78 -13.78 1.13
CA ILE A 118 6.22 -13.54 1.22
C ILE A 118 6.49 -12.36 2.14
N GLU A 119 7.71 -12.25 2.60
CA GLU A 119 8.16 -11.09 3.36
C GLU A 119 9.30 -10.40 2.60
N CYS A 120 9.12 -9.12 2.34
CA CYS A 120 10.12 -8.27 1.72
C CYS A 120 10.33 -7.05 2.59
N LYS A 121 11.54 -6.89 3.14
CA LYS A 121 11.89 -5.71 3.93
C LYS A 121 10.91 -5.44 5.09
N GLY A 122 10.51 -6.47 5.83
CA GLY A 122 9.53 -6.37 6.91
C GLY A 122 8.06 -6.23 6.47
N SER A 123 7.82 -6.00 5.19
CA SER A 123 6.45 -5.94 4.64
C SER A 123 6.01 -7.32 4.15
N LYS A 124 4.82 -7.74 4.61
CA LYS A 124 4.20 -8.99 4.16
C LYS A 124 3.37 -8.73 2.92
N LEU A 125 3.79 -9.27 1.79
CA LEU A 125 3.13 -9.14 0.51
C LEU A 125 2.39 -10.42 0.15
N LYS A 126 1.20 -10.28 -0.43
CA LYS A 126 0.47 -11.39 -1.06
C LYS A 126 0.67 -11.27 -2.57
N ILE A 127 1.17 -12.33 -3.16
CA ILE A 127 1.28 -12.44 -4.61
C ILE A 127 0.13 -13.29 -5.08
N PRO A 128 -0.77 -12.74 -5.93
CA PRO A 128 -1.80 -13.55 -6.57
C PRO A 128 -1.14 -14.66 -7.37
N THR A 129 -1.62 -15.88 -7.21
CA THR A 129 -1.12 -17.01 -7.96
C THR A 129 -1.77 -17.07 -9.33
N SER A 130 -1.01 -17.56 -10.31
CA SER A 130 -1.57 -18.03 -11.56
C SER A 130 -2.21 -19.41 -11.36
N GLN A 131 -2.99 -19.85 -12.32
CA GLN A 131 -3.58 -21.20 -12.34
C GLN A 131 -2.52 -22.30 -12.18
N GLU A 132 -1.31 -22.07 -12.68
CA GLU A 132 -0.14 -22.94 -12.54
C GLU A 132 0.28 -23.11 -11.07
N SER A 133 0.25 -22.04 -10.27
CA SER A 133 0.61 -22.09 -8.85
C SER A 133 -0.39 -22.89 -8.01
N ASP A 134 -1.66 -22.85 -8.36
CA ASP A 134 -2.69 -23.66 -7.72
C ASP A 134 -2.50 -25.14 -8.06
N SER A 135 -2.13 -25.46 -9.30
CA SER A 135 -1.81 -26.82 -9.73
C SER A 135 -0.59 -27.37 -8.98
N LEU A 136 0.44 -26.54 -8.77
CA LEU A 136 1.62 -26.93 -7.97
C LEU A 136 1.27 -27.21 -6.52
N TYR A 137 0.40 -26.40 -5.92
CA TYR A 137 -0.06 -26.66 -4.56
C TYR A 137 -0.84 -27.97 -4.47
N GLN A 138 -1.63 -28.32 -5.48
CA GLN A 138 -2.33 -29.60 -5.54
C GLN A 138 -1.35 -30.79 -5.59
N ILE A 139 -0.19 -30.62 -6.25
CA ILE A 139 0.82 -31.69 -6.37
C ILE A 139 1.67 -31.80 -5.10
N TYR A 140 2.15 -30.69 -4.57
CA TYR A 140 3.16 -30.64 -3.51
C TYR A 140 2.60 -30.34 -2.13
N GLY A 141 1.34 -29.88 -2.03
CA GLY A 141 0.75 -29.40 -0.76
C GLY A 141 1.59 -28.28 -0.13
N ASP A 142 1.73 -28.31 1.18
CA ASP A 142 2.52 -27.31 1.91
C ASP A 142 4.01 -27.33 1.58
N SER A 143 4.54 -28.43 0.99
CA SER A 143 5.93 -28.50 0.57
C SER A 143 6.24 -27.66 -0.67
N VAL A 144 5.24 -27.11 -1.36
CA VAL A 144 5.40 -26.21 -2.51
C VAL A 144 6.34 -25.04 -2.23
N ILE A 145 6.36 -24.54 -0.99
CA ILE A 145 7.26 -23.46 -0.55
C ILE A 145 8.75 -23.80 -0.71
N ASN A 146 9.10 -25.09 -0.70
CA ASN A 146 10.46 -25.55 -0.89
C ASN A 146 10.88 -25.61 -2.36
N HIS A 147 9.93 -25.62 -3.28
CA HIS A 147 10.14 -25.76 -4.72
C HIS A 147 10.11 -24.45 -5.49
N ILE A 148 9.61 -23.39 -4.86
CA ILE A 148 9.44 -22.09 -5.52
C ILE A 148 10.10 -20.95 -4.75
N VAL A 149 10.53 -19.94 -5.51
CA VAL A 149 10.95 -18.63 -5.00
C VAL A 149 10.24 -17.55 -5.80
N VAL A 150 10.06 -16.40 -5.19
CA VAL A 150 9.52 -15.24 -5.89
C VAL A 150 10.65 -14.29 -6.25
N ARG A 151 10.77 -14.02 -7.54
CA ARG A 151 11.69 -13.02 -8.08
C ARG A 151 10.96 -11.69 -8.22
N PHE A 152 11.45 -10.68 -7.50
CA PHE A 152 10.97 -9.31 -7.59
C PHE A 152 11.85 -8.47 -8.47
N LEU A 153 11.22 -7.68 -9.33
CA LEU A 153 11.83 -6.54 -9.99
C LEU A 153 11.41 -5.28 -9.23
N LEU A 154 12.35 -4.69 -8.52
CA LEU A 154 12.14 -3.52 -7.69
C LEU A 154 12.82 -2.31 -8.31
N LYS A 155 12.22 -1.14 -8.16
CA LYS A 155 12.85 0.16 -8.42
C LYS A 155 12.92 0.94 -7.13
N GLU A 156 13.97 1.71 -6.93
CA GLU A 156 14.16 2.53 -5.73
C GLU A 156 14.01 4.01 -6.07
N PRO A 157 12.77 4.55 -6.11
CA PRO A 157 12.53 5.97 -6.40
C PRO A 157 13.12 6.91 -5.35
N PHE A 158 13.19 6.47 -4.10
CA PHE A 158 13.84 7.19 -3.00
C PHE A 158 14.63 6.19 -2.15
N PRO A 159 15.65 6.63 -1.40
CA PRO A 159 16.39 5.76 -0.50
C PRO A 159 15.45 4.98 0.43
N HIS A 160 15.58 3.66 0.48
CA HIS A 160 14.74 2.76 1.28
C HIS A 160 13.23 2.76 0.94
N VAL A 161 12.84 3.29 -0.22
CA VAL A 161 11.48 3.18 -0.76
C VAL A 161 11.54 2.39 -2.05
N TYR A 162 10.86 1.25 -2.09
CA TYR A 162 10.90 0.33 -3.22
C TYR A 162 9.54 0.27 -3.89
N TYR A 163 9.53 0.44 -5.20
CA TYR A 163 8.36 0.22 -6.04
C TYR A 163 8.46 -1.16 -6.66
N VAL A 164 7.45 -1.99 -6.44
CA VAL A 164 7.36 -3.34 -7.00
C VAL A 164 6.83 -3.23 -8.43
N ASP A 165 7.68 -3.40 -9.41
CA ASP A 165 7.31 -3.33 -10.82
C ASP A 165 6.68 -4.64 -11.28
N SER A 166 7.30 -5.77 -10.92
CA SER A 166 6.74 -7.10 -11.16
C SER A 166 7.23 -8.11 -10.14
N ALA A 167 6.45 -9.17 -10.00
CA ALA A 167 6.78 -10.34 -9.20
C ALA A 167 6.54 -11.60 -10.03
N GLN A 168 7.54 -12.44 -10.15
CA GLN A 168 7.49 -13.68 -10.91
C GLN A 168 7.81 -14.87 -10.02
N ILE A 169 7.03 -15.94 -10.17
CA ILE A 169 7.29 -17.19 -9.49
C ILE A 169 8.33 -17.94 -10.32
N THR A 170 9.37 -18.41 -9.65
CA THR A 170 10.45 -19.18 -10.26
C THR A 170 10.64 -20.47 -9.49
N TYR A 171 10.85 -21.56 -10.20
CA TYR A 171 11.17 -22.87 -9.59
C TYR A 171 12.63 -22.88 -9.12
N LYS A 172 12.85 -23.56 -8.00
CA LYS A 172 14.21 -23.83 -7.48
C LYS A 172 14.86 -24.97 -8.24
#